data_ae6230d165cf10d51acc5db6aa949c25
#
_entry.id   ae6230d165cf10d51acc5db6aa949c25
#
_cell.length_a   1.000
_cell.length_b   1.000
_cell.length_c   1.000
_cell.angle_alpha   90.00
_cell.angle_beta   90.00
_cell.angle_gamma   90.00
#
_symmetry.space_group_name_H-M   'P 1'
#
loop_
_entity.id
_entity.type
_entity.pdbx_description
1 polymer ?
#
loop_
_entity_poly.entity_id
_entity_poly.type
_entity_poly.pdbx_seq_one_letter_code
_entity_poly.pdbx_strand_id
1 'polypeptide(L)'
;TQEECFGHAYQLMQYVDHVGSERAQCENVIRWCENSLQSIISELISSGVWDTYAKHETKVATILRNDDLAKKINEWKLTAQGRLENLKSREYNIRRKADILFEKGKRK
;
A
#
# COMPACT_ATOMS: atom_id res chain seq x y z
N THR A 1 34.19 -14.37 -2.37
CA THR A 1 34.74 -14.59 -1.02
C THR A 1 33.65 -14.42 0.05
N GLN A 2 33.94 -14.89 1.25
CA GLN A 2 33.02 -14.78 2.39
C GLN A 2 32.71 -13.33 2.71
N GLU A 3 33.72 -12.46 2.72
CA GLU A 3 33.54 -11.04 3.00
C GLU A 3 32.69 -10.35 1.95
N GLU A 4 32.87 -10.69 0.69
CA GLU A 4 32.05 -10.14 -0.40
C GLU A 4 30.59 -10.53 -0.26
N CYS A 5 30.31 -11.80 0.10
CA CYS A 5 28.95 -12.26 0.33
C CYS A 5 28.27 -11.50 1.48
N PHE A 6 28.97 -11.31 2.58
CA PHE A 6 28.43 -10.56 3.71
C PHE A 6 28.24 -9.08 3.37
N GLY A 7 29.16 -8.48 2.62
CA GLY A 7 29.04 -7.09 2.18
C GLY A 7 27.81 -6.88 1.29
N HIS A 8 27.60 -7.76 0.32
CA HIS A 8 26.42 -7.68 -0.53
C HIS A 8 25.12 -7.91 0.24
N ALA A 9 25.13 -8.88 1.17
CA ALA A 9 23.95 -9.13 2.02
C ALA A 9 23.61 -7.92 2.87
N TYR A 10 24.62 -7.25 3.44
CA TYR A 10 24.43 -6.05 4.23
C TYR A 10 23.82 -4.91 3.39
N GLN A 11 24.32 -4.69 2.19
CA GLN A 11 23.78 -3.68 1.27
C GLN A 11 22.31 -3.98 0.92
N LEU A 12 21.98 -5.24 0.68
CA LEU A 12 20.60 -5.64 0.40
C LEU A 12 19.69 -5.39 1.59
N MET A 13 20.17 -5.64 2.82
CA MET A 13 19.38 -5.38 4.03
C MET A 13 19.16 -3.88 4.25
N GLN A 14 20.13 -3.03 3.93
CA GLN A 14 19.94 -1.58 3.96
C GLN A 14 18.86 -1.14 2.96
N TYR A 15 18.86 -1.75 1.78
CA TYR A 15 17.83 -1.46 0.77
C TYR A 15 16.45 -1.93 1.22
N VAL A 16 16.37 -3.05 1.92
CA VAL A 16 15.11 -3.54 2.52
C VAL A 16 14.55 -2.51 3.51
N ASP A 17 15.40 -1.91 4.33
CA ASP A 17 14.96 -0.87 5.27
C ASP A 17 14.40 0.35 4.54
N HIS A 18 15.02 0.76 3.43
CA HIS A 18 14.52 1.83 2.59
C HIS A 18 13.14 1.49 1.99
N VAL A 19 13.00 0.29 1.44
CA VAL A 19 11.73 -0.21 0.89
C VAL A 19 10.66 -0.27 1.98
N GLY A 20 11.03 -0.69 3.20
CA GLY A 20 10.13 -0.71 4.35
C GLY A 20 9.60 0.67 4.72
N SER A 21 10.46 1.70 4.64
CA SER A 21 10.06 3.09 4.86
C SER A 21 9.07 3.57 3.80
N GLU A 22 9.31 3.27 2.52
CA GLU A 22 8.38 3.61 1.44
C GLU A 22 7.05 2.88 1.60
N ARG A 23 7.10 1.62 2.04
CA ARG A 23 5.89 0.83 2.32
C ARG A 23 5.05 1.50 3.41
N ALA A 24 5.68 1.95 4.49
CA ALA A 24 4.98 2.65 5.57
C ALA A 24 4.32 3.94 5.08
N GLN A 25 4.97 4.68 4.19
CA GLN A 25 4.39 5.88 3.58
C GLN A 25 3.16 5.54 2.74
N CYS A 26 3.22 4.46 1.95
CA CYS A 26 2.05 3.99 1.17
C CYS A 26 0.90 3.60 2.08
N GLU A 27 1.16 2.89 3.18
CA GLU A 27 0.14 2.52 4.15
C GLU A 27 -0.52 3.75 4.78
N ASN A 28 0.26 4.78 5.08
CA ASN A 28 -0.28 6.04 5.61
C ASN A 28 -1.16 6.76 4.60
N VAL A 29 -0.76 6.80 3.33
CA VAL A 29 -1.58 7.40 2.26
C VAL A 29 -2.89 6.64 2.10
N ILE A 30 -2.85 5.31 2.10
CA ILE A 30 -4.05 4.47 2.00
C ILE A 30 -5.00 4.76 3.16
N ARG A 31 -4.48 4.82 4.38
CA ARG A 31 -5.29 5.11 5.57
C ARG A 31 -5.93 6.49 5.50
N TRP A 32 -5.18 7.50 5.07
CA TRP A 32 -5.70 8.84 4.87
C TRP A 32 -6.82 8.85 3.83
N CYS A 33 -6.63 8.16 2.71
CA CYS A 33 -7.64 8.06 1.66
C CYS A 33 -8.91 7.37 2.17
N GLU A 34 -8.77 6.26 2.91
CA GLU A 34 -9.91 5.53 3.48
C GLU A 34 -10.69 6.40 4.46
N ASN A 35 -9.99 7.10 5.36
CA ASN A 35 -10.64 7.99 6.33
C ASN A 35 -11.34 9.16 5.66
N SER A 36 -10.70 9.76 4.66
CA SER A 36 -11.28 10.87 3.89
C SER A 36 -12.51 10.42 3.11
N LEU A 37 -12.45 9.25 2.47
CA LEU A 37 -13.59 8.67 1.75
C LEU A 37 -14.75 8.39 2.70
N GLN A 38 -14.47 7.83 3.86
CA GLN A 38 -15.49 7.53 4.86
C GLN A 38 -16.24 8.81 5.30
N SER A 39 -15.50 9.90 5.53
CA SER A 39 -16.10 11.20 5.89
C SER A 39 -16.96 11.75 4.75
N ILE A 40 -16.47 11.72 3.52
CA ILE A 40 -17.21 12.21 2.35
C ILE A 40 -18.48 11.39 2.13
N ILE A 41 -18.35 10.08 2.18
CA ILE A 41 -19.47 9.15 1.98
C ILE A 41 -20.53 9.35 3.05
N SER A 42 -20.14 9.47 4.32
CA SER A 42 -21.07 9.68 5.43
C SER A 42 -21.82 11.00 5.27
N GLU A 43 -21.13 12.07 4.89
CA GLU A 43 -21.74 13.38 4.67
C GLU A 43 -22.73 13.35 3.51
N LEU A 44 -22.34 12.77 2.38
CA LEU A 44 -23.18 12.70 1.19
C LEU A 44 -24.38 11.78 1.38
N ILE A 45 -24.26 10.71 2.14
CA ILE A 45 -25.40 9.86 2.49
C ILE A 45 -26.37 10.61 3.39
N SER A 46 -25.87 11.36 4.38
CA SER A 46 -26.69 12.11 5.31
C SER A 46 -27.43 13.28 4.66
N SER A 47 -26.78 13.97 3.71
CA SER A 47 -27.33 15.15 3.05
C SER A 47 -28.06 14.87 1.76
N GLY A 48 -27.86 13.70 1.17
CA GLY A 48 -28.42 13.33 -0.13
C GLY A 48 -29.86 12.81 -0.03
N VAL A 49 -30.57 12.87 -1.16
CA VAL A 49 -31.90 12.26 -1.32
C VAL A 49 -31.70 10.90 -1.96
N TRP A 50 -32.06 9.85 -1.23
CA TRP A 50 -31.89 8.47 -1.65
C TRP A 50 -33.24 7.76 -1.68
N ASP A 51 -33.36 6.74 -2.56
CA ASP A 51 -34.48 5.85 -2.53
C ASP A 51 -34.56 5.15 -1.18
N THR A 52 -35.76 5.04 -0.63
CA THR A 52 -36.03 4.43 0.67
C THR A 52 -35.46 3.00 0.77
N TYR A 53 -35.46 2.28 -0.35
CA TYR A 53 -34.95 0.90 -0.41
C TYR A 53 -33.51 0.77 -0.90
N ALA A 54 -32.81 1.88 -1.13
CA ALA A 54 -31.43 1.83 -1.58
C ALA A 54 -30.52 1.25 -0.52
N LYS A 55 -29.74 0.24 -0.90
CA LYS A 55 -28.77 -0.39 -0.01
C LYS A 55 -27.57 0.54 0.20
N HIS A 56 -26.93 0.44 1.36
CA HIS A 56 -25.72 1.21 1.67
C HIS A 56 -24.65 1.03 0.60
N GLU A 57 -24.39 -0.19 0.16
CA GLU A 57 -23.41 -0.51 -0.88
C GLU A 57 -23.70 0.22 -2.19
N THR A 58 -24.97 0.30 -2.59
CA THR A 58 -25.39 1.03 -3.79
C THR A 58 -25.13 2.52 -3.64
N LYS A 59 -25.42 3.09 -2.47
CA LYS A 59 -25.15 4.50 -2.19
C LYS A 59 -23.67 4.81 -2.30
N VAL A 60 -22.82 3.98 -1.70
CA VAL A 60 -21.36 4.13 -1.75
C VAL A 60 -20.86 4.05 -3.19
N ALA A 61 -21.30 3.07 -3.96
CA ALA A 61 -20.92 2.90 -5.36
C ALA A 61 -21.33 4.12 -6.21
N THR A 62 -22.51 4.66 -5.96
CA THR A 62 -23.00 5.85 -6.66
C THR A 62 -22.14 7.07 -6.35
N ILE A 63 -21.78 7.27 -5.08
CA ILE A 63 -20.92 8.38 -4.65
C ILE A 63 -19.54 8.26 -5.29
N LEU A 64 -18.93 7.10 -5.27
CA LEU A 64 -17.61 6.87 -5.86
C LEU A 64 -17.60 7.08 -7.38
N ARG A 65 -18.75 6.89 -8.04
CA ARG A 65 -18.89 7.12 -9.48
C ARG A 65 -19.12 8.57 -9.83
N ASN A 66 -19.91 9.29 -9.04
CA ASN A 66 -20.44 10.59 -9.40
C ASN A 66 -19.78 11.78 -8.69
N ASP A 67 -19.25 11.58 -7.49
CA ASP A 67 -18.57 12.65 -6.76
C ASP A 67 -17.12 12.74 -7.20
N ASP A 68 -16.73 13.87 -7.80
CA ASP A 68 -15.38 14.03 -8.37
C ASP A 68 -14.28 13.90 -7.33
N LEU A 69 -14.48 14.45 -6.14
CA LEU A 69 -13.46 14.38 -5.08
C LEU A 69 -13.34 12.94 -4.55
N ALA A 70 -14.46 12.28 -4.29
CA ALA A 70 -14.47 10.88 -3.82
C ALA A 70 -13.82 9.97 -4.86
N LYS A 71 -14.14 10.16 -6.13
CA LYS A 71 -13.55 9.39 -7.23
C LYS A 71 -12.04 9.57 -7.29
N LYS A 72 -11.56 10.79 -7.16
CA LYS A 72 -10.12 11.08 -7.20
C LYS A 72 -9.38 10.47 -6.02
N ILE A 73 -9.92 10.59 -4.82
CA ILE A 73 -9.33 9.99 -3.61
C ILE A 73 -9.30 8.46 -3.74
N ASN A 74 -10.36 7.87 -4.28
CA ASN A 74 -10.41 6.42 -4.52
C ASN A 74 -9.35 5.97 -5.53
N GLU A 75 -9.13 6.74 -6.58
CA GLU A 75 -8.06 6.47 -7.55
C GLU A 75 -6.68 6.53 -6.89
N TRP A 76 -6.42 7.52 -6.04
CA TRP A 76 -5.18 7.61 -5.28
C TRP A 76 -5.00 6.41 -4.36
N LYS A 77 -6.06 5.99 -3.68
CA LYS A 77 -6.03 4.80 -2.82
C LYS A 77 -5.63 3.55 -3.61
N LEU A 78 -6.26 3.33 -4.76
CA LEU A 78 -5.96 2.18 -5.61
C LEU A 78 -4.53 2.20 -6.13
N THR A 79 -4.02 3.37 -6.51
CA THR A 79 -2.64 3.54 -6.95
C THR A 79 -1.67 3.21 -5.81
N ALA A 80 -1.93 3.71 -4.60
CA ALA A 80 -1.11 3.44 -3.44
C ALA A 80 -1.14 1.95 -3.04
N GLN A 81 -2.29 1.30 -3.15
CA GLN A 81 -2.43 -0.14 -2.88
C GLN A 81 -1.60 -0.97 -3.86
N GLY A 82 -1.63 -0.62 -5.16
CA GLY A 82 -0.82 -1.28 -6.17
C GLY A 82 0.68 -1.13 -5.89
N ARG A 83 1.11 0.07 -5.52
CA ARG A 83 2.50 0.33 -5.15
C ARG A 83 2.90 -0.47 -3.90
N LEU A 84 2.02 -0.53 -2.91
CA LEU A 84 2.27 -1.28 -1.67
C LEU A 84 2.51 -2.77 -1.98
N GLU A 85 1.70 -3.37 -2.83
CA GLU A 85 1.88 -4.77 -3.23
C GLU A 85 3.23 -5.00 -3.91
N ASN A 86 3.63 -4.10 -4.81
CA ASN A 86 4.92 -4.16 -5.47
C ASN A 86 6.07 -4.03 -4.47
N LEU A 87 5.96 -3.14 -3.50
CA LEU A 87 6.99 -2.96 -2.47
C LEU A 87 7.11 -4.18 -1.56
N LYS A 88 5.99 -4.80 -1.19
CA LYS A 88 6.00 -6.04 -0.40
C LYS A 88 6.71 -7.18 -1.13
N SER A 89 6.41 -7.37 -2.40
CA SER A 89 7.05 -8.40 -3.22
C SER A 89 8.54 -8.16 -3.36
N ARG A 90 8.94 -6.91 -3.59
CA ARG A 90 10.34 -6.52 -3.71
C ARG A 90 11.09 -6.75 -2.41
N GLU A 91 10.51 -6.35 -1.27
CA GLU A 91 11.08 -6.57 0.04
C GLU A 91 11.33 -8.05 0.31
N TYR A 92 10.34 -8.90 0.04
CA TYR A 92 10.44 -10.35 0.21
C TYR A 92 11.58 -10.92 -0.63
N ASN A 93 11.66 -10.56 -1.91
CA ASN A 93 12.68 -11.06 -2.83
C ASN A 93 14.09 -10.63 -2.42
N ILE A 94 14.23 -9.40 -1.96
CA ILE A 94 15.53 -8.88 -1.52
C ILE A 94 15.98 -9.55 -0.23
N ARG A 95 15.08 -9.75 0.73
CA ARG A 95 15.39 -10.49 1.97
C ARG A 95 15.83 -11.90 1.67
N ARG A 96 15.17 -12.57 0.75
CA ARG A 96 15.53 -13.92 0.34
C ARG A 96 16.94 -13.97 -0.29
N LYS A 97 17.26 -13.01 -1.13
CA LYS A 97 18.60 -12.90 -1.72
C LYS A 97 19.68 -12.65 -0.64
N ALA A 98 19.39 -11.78 0.31
CA ALA A 98 20.31 -11.51 1.41
C ALA A 98 20.55 -12.76 2.26
N ASP A 99 19.50 -13.51 2.56
CA ASP A 99 19.61 -14.76 3.33
C ASP A 99 20.47 -15.79 2.59
N ILE A 100 20.30 -15.92 1.28
CA ILE A 100 21.11 -16.81 0.45
C ILE A 100 22.59 -16.40 0.50
N LEU A 101 22.88 -15.11 0.43
CA LEU A 101 24.26 -14.61 0.50
C LEU A 101 24.88 -14.84 1.88
N PHE A 102 24.12 -14.68 2.96
CA PHE A 102 24.59 -15.01 4.30
C PHE A 102 24.92 -16.51 4.42
N GLU A 103 24.06 -17.37 3.92
CA GLU A 103 24.31 -18.82 3.92
C GLU A 103 25.56 -19.16 3.12
N LYS A 104 25.76 -18.58 1.96
CA LYS A 104 26.99 -18.75 1.16
C LYS A 104 28.22 -18.29 1.92
N GLY A 105 28.14 -17.17 2.61
CA GLY A 105 29.25 -16.66 3.42
C GLY A 105 29.64 -17.59 4.56
N LYS A 106 28.66 -18.30 5.13
CA LYS A 106 28.88 -19.27 6.22
C LYS A 106 29.47 -20.58 5.73
N ARG A 107 29.21 -20.94 4.49
CA ARG A 107 29.64 -22.22 3.89
C ARG A 107 31.02 -22.09 3.28
N LYS A 108 31.97 -21.86 3.73
CA LYS A 108 33.28 -21.75 3.11
C LYS A 108 33.56 -22.80 2.04
#